data_fa61e3766b7f1d0fab98a6c40e0a26fe
#
_entry.id   fa61e3766b7f1d0fab98a6c40e0a26fe
#
_cell.length_a   1.000
_cell.length_b   1.000
_cell.length_c   1.000
_cell.angle_alpha   90.00
_cell.angle_beta   90.00
_cell.angle_gamma   90.00
#
_symmetry.space_group_name_H-M   'P 1'
#
loop_
_entity.id
_entity.type
_entity.pdbx_description
1 polymer ?
#
loop_
_entity_poly.entity_id
_entity_poly.type
_entity_poly.pdbx_seq_one_letter_code
_entity_poly.pdbx_strand_id
1 'polypeptide(L)'
;MAADQLRTRRQTRACVLDRLQATGGLFRPQLAADCDLTEASISRILADLKEEGLVEEIRRPAPYPGGPSQIVTLRADQWVAGFTLGNGRLAFGAATLGQEIGYLERLPLPDVKDRHAIAAAFDQAIAALSAWCAGRGVVPLRIGVSVPGLRAPPTAPNPIAALDAAWLSGRLHEAFPTVPHGLANAVAARAAAHLFGPGSAPIGTRHLFVHLGRGIGGAWVEPVTAAAPIRAIEFGHLIVQPGGPACRCGHRGCLEAFASAGAIGRIFGIAEAEMIAADSEWPRLARMTARRRALLAEALHRIGLAIGNVLNIVPVSLVALSGWPSALAAEDRAAIGQGMADSIFGGATALRVPLRFLPSTSGSDPRPALAWAMHELVRDGGLAPRQTRARQLAAG
;
A
#
# COMPACT_ATOMS: atom_id res chain seq x y z
N MET A 1 29.20 8.17 -14.15
CA MET A 1 29.11 6.95 -15.00
C MET A 1 28.74 5.70 -14.22
N ALA A 2 29.53 5.17 -13.26
CA ALA A 2 29.18 3.92 -12.54
C ALA A 2 27.86 4.01 -11.74
N ALA A 3 27.64 5.11 -11.00
CA ALA A 3 26.42 5.31 -10.23
C ALA A 3 25.16 5.46 -11.13
N ASP A 4 25.32 6.04 -12.32
CA ASP A 4 24.24 6.21 -13.28
C ASP A 4 23.89 4.90 -14.00
N GLN A 5 24.90 4.08 -14.31
CA GLN A 5 24.69 2.72 -14.83
C GLN A 5 24.02 1.79 -13.81
N LEU A 6 24.39 1.88 -12.53
CA LEU A 6 23.74 1.12 -11.44
C LEU A 6 22.28 1.55 -11.26
N ARG A 7 22.00 2.85 -11.33
CA ARG A 7 20.64 3.39 -11.27
C ARG A 7 19.79 2.90 -12.45
N THR A 8 20.32 2.92 -13.65
CA THR A 8 19.65 2.42 -14.86
C THR A 8 19.38 0.92 -14.77
N ARG A 9 20.36 0.10 -14.33
CA ARG A 9 20.20 -1.34 -14.13
C ARG A 9 19.10 -1.65 -13.09
N ARG A 10 19.07 -0.94 -11.97
CA ARG A 10 18.04 -1.07 -10.96
C ARG A 10 16.66 -0.74 -11.53
N GLN A 11 16.52 0.35 -12.27
CA GLN A 11 15.26 0.77 -12.85
C GLN A 11 14.72 -0.21 -13.90
N THR A 12 15.59 -0.74 -14.76
CA THR A 12 15.17 -1.74 -15.77
C THR A 12 14.72 -3.04 -15.12
N ARG A 13 15.43 -3.51 -14.08
CA ARG A 13 15.02 -4.69 -13.31
C ARG A 13 13.71 -4.46 -12.55
N ALA A 14 13.54 -3.27 -11.95
CA ALA A 14 12.30 -2.88 -11.29
C ALA A 14 11.11 -2.88 -12.26
N CYS A 15 11.30 -2.40 -13.50
CA CYS A 15 10.28 -2.47 -14.55
C CYS A 15 9.87 -3.92 -14.83
N VAL A 16 10.83 -4.83 -15.03
CA VAL A 16 10.55 -6.24 -15.31
C VAL A 16 9.76 -6.90 -14.16
N LEU A 17 10.21 -6.71 -12.92
CA LEU A 17 9.52 -7.28 -11.75
C LEU A 17 8.11 -6.70 -11.57
N ASP A 18 7.93 -5.39 -11.79
CA ASP A 18 6.63 -4.71 -11.72
C ASP A 18 5.64 -5.29 -12.75
N ARG A 19 6.10 -5.49 -13.99
CA ARG A 19 5.28 -6.11 -15.04
C ARG A 19 4.86 -7.53 -14.70
N LEU A 20 5.82 -8.36 -14.27
CA LEU A 20 5.55 -9.75 -13.89
C LEU A 20 4.54 -9.84 -12.75
N GLN A 21 4.67 -8.96 -11.78
CA GLN A 21 3.75 -8.93 -10.65
C GLN A 21 2.35 -8.50 -11.05
N ALA A 22 2.22 -7.46 -11.84
CA ALA A 22 0.92 -6.90 -12.22
C ALA A 22 0.12 -7.83 -13.16
N THR A 23 0.82 -8.63 -13.99
CA THR A 23 0.20 -9.50 -15.00
C THR A 23 0.14 -10.98 -14.61
N GLY A 24 0.88 -11.38 -13.57
CA GLY A 24 1.05 -12.78 -13.18
C GLY A 24 1.98 -13.59 -14.12
N GLY A 25 2.53 -12.96 -15.15
CA GLY A 25 3.50 -13.52 -16.08
C GLY A 25 3.33 -13.04 -17.51
N LEU A 26 4.44 -12.95 -18.23
CA LEU A 26 4.52 -12.44 -19.60
C LEU A 26 5.49 -13.24 -20.44
N PHE A 27 5.29 -13.24 -21.76
CA PHE A 27 6.29 -13.72 -22.72
C PHE A 27 7.45 -12.74 -22.82
N ARG A 28 8.67 -13.21 -23.11
CA ARG A 28 9.86 -12.36 -23.22
C ARG A 28 9.72 -11.18 -24.19
N PRO A 29 9.13 -11.32 -25.39
CA PRO A 29 8.91 -10.20 -26.30
C PRO A 29 7.96 -9.13 -25.70
N GLN A 30 6.93 -9.56 -24.94
CA GLN A 30 6.04 -8.61 -24.25
C GLN A 30 6.77 -7.84 -23.15
N LEU A 31 7.62 -8.51 -22.36
CA LEU A 31 8.45 -7.83 -21.35
C LEU A 31 9.40 -6.83 -22.01
N ALA A 32 9.99 -7.16 -23.18
CA ALA A 32 10.86 -6.26 -23.91
C ALA A 32 10.10 -5.01 -24.35
N ALA A 33 8.93 -5.18 -24.95
CA ALA A 33 8.09 -4.08 -25.39
C ALA A 33 7.59 -3.23 -24.21
N ASP A 34 7.11 -3.84 -23.14
CA ASP A 34 6.55 -3.15 -21.98
C ASP A 34 7.59 -2.34 -21.19
N CYS A 35 8.85 -2.78 -21.18
CA CYS A 35 9.95 -2.12 -20.47
C CYS A 35 10.83 -1.24 -21.39
N ASP A 36 10.49 -1.14 -22.69
CA ASP A 36 11.29 -0.42 -23.69
C ASP A 36 12.77 -0.92 -23.71
N LEU A 37 12.93 -2.25 -23.77
CA LEU A 37 14.23 -2.92 -23.75
C LEU A 37 14.39 -3.85 -24.94
N THR A 38 15.65 -4.10 -25.31
CA THR A 38 15.97 -5.13 -26.32
C THR A 38 15.82 -6.54 -25.73
N GLU A 39 15.56 -7.55 -26.58
CA GLU A 39 15.48 -8.95 -26.13
C GLU A 39 16.78 -9.44 -25.49
N ALA A 40 17.93 -8.96 -25.95
CA ALA A 40 19.23 -9.27 -25.35
C ALA A 40 19.34 -8.71 -23.90
N SER A 41 18.83 -7.49 -23.69
CA SER A 41 18.79 -6.88 -22.36
C SER A 41 17.85 -7.63 -21.42
N ILE A 42 16.65 -8.00 -21.90
CA ILE A 42 15.70 -8.84 -21.15
C ILE A 42 16.32 -10.18 -20.78
N SER A 43 16.98 -10.86 -21.73
CA SER A 43 17.59 -12.17 -21.46
C SER A 43 18.64 -12.10 -20.37
N ARG A 44 19.45 -11.04 -20.32
CA ARG A 44 20.45 -10.80 -19.28
C ARG A 44 19.79 -10.54 -17.92
N ILE A 45 18.78 -9.66 -17.88
CA ILE A 45 18.03 -9.36 -16.66
C ILE A 45 17.35 -10.60 -16.10
N LEU A 46 16.73 -11.41 -16.95
CA LEU A 46 16.07 -12.65 -16.54
C LEU A 46 17.06 -13.71 -16.03
N ALA A 47 18.27 -13.78 -16.61
CA ALA A 47 19.32 -14.66 -16.09
C ALA A 47 19.71 -14.27 -14.67
N ASP A 48 19.95 -12.98 -14.41
CA ASP A 48 20.25 -12.45 -13.07
C ASP A 48 19.11 -12.75 -12.08
N LEU A 49 17.86 -12.47 -12.46
CA LEU A 49 16.68 -12.69 -11.60
C LEU A 49 16.41 -14.18 -11.32
N LYS A 50 16.73 -15.07 -12.27
CA LYS A 50 16.67 -16.52 -12.07
C LYS A 50 17.74 -16.99 -11.09
N GLU A 51 18.96 -16.49 -11.21
CA GLU A 51 20.05 -16.79 -10.27
C GLU A 51 19.70 -16.33 -8.84
N GLU A 52 18.99 -15.21 -8.69
CA GLU A 52 18.45 -14.74 -7.42
C GLU A 52 17.26 -15.56 -6.91
N GLY A 53 16.70 -16.47 -7.74
CA GLY A 53 15.54 -17.27 -7.40
C GLY A 53 14.22 -16.46 -7.37
N LEU A 54 14.15 -15.34 -8.06
CA LEU A 54 12.96 -14.47 -8.06
C LEU A 54 11.97 -14.79 -9.18
N VAL A 55 12.47 -15.30 -10.32
CA VAL A 55 11.66 -15.62 -11.49
C VAL A 55 11.91 -17.04 -11.98
N GLU A 56 10.91 -17.57 -12.66
CA GLU A 56 10.98 -18.85 -13.35
C GLU A 56 10.30 -18.78 -14.71
N GLU A 57 10.57 -19.74 -15.56
CA GLU A 57 9.88 -19.89 -16.84
C GLU A 57 9.01 -21.15 -16.81
N ILE A 58 7.73 -20.97 -17.07
CA ILE A 58 6.76 -22.07 -17.14
C ILE A 58 6.20 -22.19 -18.55
N ARG A 59 5.92 -23.44 -18.96
CA ARG A 59 5.28 -23.67 -20.26
C ARG A 59 3.81 -23.27 -20.22
N ARG A 60 3.39 -22.50 -21.22
CA ARG A 60 1.99 -22.19 -21.50
C ARG A 60 1.70 -22.36 -22.98
N PRO A 61 0.44 -22.67 -23.36
CA PRO A 61 0.06 -22.67 -24.75
C PRO A 61 0.48 -21.37 -25.44
N ALA A 62 1.09 -21.49 -26.61
CA ALA A 62 1.47 -20.33 -27.40
C ALA A 62 0.22 -19.53 -27.78
N PRO A 63 0.28 -18.18 -27.79
CA PRO A 63 -0.87 -17.34 -28.15
C PRO A 63 -1.28 -17.46 -29.62
N TYR A 64 -0.39 -18.00 -30.47
CA TYR A 64 -0.61 -18.28 -31.90
C TYR A 64 0.36 -19.39 -32.38
N PRO A 65 0.08 -20.06 -33.50
CA PRO A 65 0.96 -21.07 -34.05
C PRO A 65 2.39 -20.54 -34.27
N GLY A 66 3.39 -21.27 -33.74
CA GLY A 66 4.81 -20.85 -33.81
C GLY A 66 5.20 -19.75 -32.80
N GLY A 67 4.27 -19.28 -31.96
CA GLY A 67 4.55 -18.30 -30.92
C GLY A 67 5.32 -18.87 -29.73
N PRO A 68 5.78 -18.00 -28.81
CA PRO A 68 6.52 -18.41 -27.63
C PRO A 68 5.64 -19.26 -26.70
N SER A 69 6.16 -20.40 -26.24
CA SER A 69 5.46 -21.36 -25.38
C SER A 69 5.87 -21.27 -23.91
N GLN A 70 6.76 -20.34 -23.56
CA GLN A 70 7.22 -20.13 -22.19
C GLN A 70 6.91 -18.71 -21.75
N ILE A 71 6.26 -18.56 -20.60
CA ILE A 71 6.09 -17.30 -19.93
C ILE A 71 7.05 -17.21 -18.74
N VAL A 72 7.50 -16.01 -18.48
CA VAL A 72 8.24 -15.66 -17.26
C VAL A 72 7.24 -15.27 -16.18
N THR A 73 7.40 -15.83 -14.98
CA THR A 73 6.58 -15.53 -13.79
C THR A 73 7.47 -15.26 -12.59
N LEU A 74 6.92 -14.62 -11.57
CA LEU A 74 7.55 -14.61 -10.25
C LEU A 74 7.43 -16.03 -9.64
N ARG A 75 8.45 -16.45 -8.90
CA ARG A 75 8.43 -17.75 -8.21
C ARG A 75 7.43 -17.75 -7.06
N ALA A 76 6.52 -18.72 -7.07
CA ALA A 76 5.45 -18.86 -6.08
C ALA A 76 5.94 -19.40 -4.72
N ASP A 77 7.13 -19.99 -4.66
CA ASP A 77 7.73 -20.57 -3.44
C ASP A 77 8.60 -19.57 -2.64
N GLN A 78 8.74 -18.34 -3.11
CA GLN A 78 9.47 -17.29 -2.41
C GLN A 78 8.53 -16.44 -1.54
N TRP A 79 9.02 -16.01 -0.38
CA TRP A 79 8.21 -15.39 0.67
C TRP A 79 8.63 -13.96 0.99
N VAL A 80 7.66 -13.14 1.30
CA VAL A 80 7.82 -11.85 2.02
C VAL A 80 7.07 -11.92 3.34
N ALA A 81 7.47 -11.11 4.31
CA ALA A 81 6.82 -11.03 5.60
C ALA A 81 6.39 -9.59 5.93
N GLY A 82 5.48 -9.42 6.87
CA GLY A 82 5.01 -8.08 7.20
C GLY A 82 4.31 -7.95 8.53
N PHE A 83 4.37 -6.73 9.10
CA PHE A 83 3.74 -6.33 10.35
C PHE A 83 2.91 -5.08 10.12
N THR A 84 1.60 -5.13 10.37
CA THR A 84 0.69 -3.98 10.25
C THR A 84 0.17 -3.58 11.61
N LEU A 85 0.55 -2.39 12.06
CA LEU A 85 0.01 -1.77 13.26
C LEU A 85 -1.24 -0.96 12.90
N GLY A 86 -2.35 -1.21 13.54
CA GLY A 86 -3.58 -0.42 13.32
C GLY A 86 -4.83 -1.02 13.95
N ASN A 87 -5.84 -0.17 14.15
CA ASN A 87 -7.18 -0.55 14.63
C ASN A 87 -7.17 -1.41 15.90
N GLY A 88 -6.33 -1.07 16.88
CA GLY A 88 -6.24 -1.77 18.17
C GLY A 88 -5.58 -3.15 18.09
N ARG A 89 -4.80 -3.44 17.05
CA ARG A 89 -4.14 -4.72 16.82
C ARG A 89 -2.79 -4.56 16.11
N LEU A 90 -1.93 -5.56 16.32
CA LEU A 90 -0.78 -5.84 15.49
C LEU A 90 -1.07 -7.10 14.68
N ALA A 91 -1.26 -6.95 13.36
CA ALA A 91 -1.41 -8.07 12.43
C ALA A 91 -0.07 -8.36 11.76
N PHE A 92 0.31 -9.62 11.66
CA PHE A 92 1.57 -10.01 11.03
C PHE A 92 1.44 -11.35 10.31
N GLY A 93 2.33 -11.59 9.38
CA GLY A 93 2.29 -12.81 8.59
C GLY A 93 3.31 -12.87 7.48
N ALA A 94 3.18 -13.91 6.66
CA ALA A 94 4.00 -14.12 5.47
C ALA A 94 3.13 -14.51 4.28
N ALA A 95 3.53 -14.05 3.09
CA ALA A 95 2.90 -14.40 1.82
C ALA A 95 3.96 -14.73 0.77
N THR A 96 3.57 -15.53 -0.21
CA THR A 96 4.40 -15.80 -1.38
C THR A 96 4.47 -14.58 -2.31
N LEU A 97 5.42 -14.56 -3.25
CA LEU A 97 5.44 -13.54 -4.30
C LEU A 97 4.18 -13.57 -5.18
N GLY A 98 3.49 -14.72 -5.23
CA GLY A 98 2.17 -14.88 -5.83
C GLY A 98 1.01 -14.34 -4.98
N GLN A 99 1.30 -13.71 -3.83
CA GLN A 99 0.36 -13.10 -2.90
C GLN A 99 -0.54 -14.08 -2.12
N GLU A 100 -0.20 -15.36 -2.12
CA GLU A 100 -0.86 -16.34 -1.26
C GLU A 100 -0.36 -16.19 0.18
N ILE A 101 -1.29 -15.96 1.11
CA ILE A 101 -0.97 -15.84 2.54
C ILE A 101 -0.84 -17.25 3.12
N GLY A 102 0.37 -17.61 3.53
CA GLY A 102 0.65 -18.90 4.17
C GLY A 102 0.72 -18.83 5.70
N TYR A 103 0.84 -17.63 6.25
CA TYR A 103 0.85 -17.37 7.70
C TYR A 103 0.20 -16.04 8.04
N LEU A 104 -0.64 -16.05 9.07
CA LEU A 104 -1.32 -14.85 9.53
C LEU A 104 -1.71 -14.99 11.00
N GLU A 105 -1.28 -14.02 11.80
CA GLU A 105 -1.72 -13.87 13.19
C GLU A 105 -2.05 -12.41 13.52
N ARG A 106 -2.75 -12.23 14.65
CA ARG A 106 -3.18 -10.93 15.15
C ARG A 106 -3.06 -10.90 16.67
N LEU A 107 -2.36 -9.89 17.19
CA LEU A 107 -2.27 -9.62 18.62
C LEU A 107 -3.11 -8.39 18.97
N PRO A 108 -3.88 -8.40 20.07
CA PRO A 108 -4.58 -7.22 20.54
C PRO A 108 -3.56 -6.17 20.97
N LEU A 109 -3.81 -4.92 20.58
CA LEU A 109 -3.03 -3.75 20.99
C LEU A 109 -4.00 -2.58 21.14
N PRO A 110 -4.75 -2.50 22.24
CA PRO A 110 -5.82 -1.53 22.43
C PRO A 110 -5.31 -0.09 22.50
N ASP A 111 -4.11 0.12 23.03
CA ASP A 111 -3.49 1.44 23.13
C ASP A 111 -2.17 1.52 22.37
N VAL A 112 -2.18 2.24 21.23
CA VAL A 112 -0.98 2.53 20.43
C VAL A 112 -0.13 3.67 21.01
N LYS A 113 -0.53 4.27 22.15
CA LYS A 113 0.26 5.26 22.90
C LYS A 113 1.11 4.61 23.99
N ASP A 114 0.82 3.37 24.36
CA ASP A 114 1.62 2.62 25.31
C ASP A 114 2.84 2.00 24.61
N ARG A 115 4.00 2.60 24.86
CA ARG A 115 5.29 2.16 24.29
C ARG A 115 5.67 0.74 24.70
N HIS A 116 5.37 0.36 25.96
CA HIS A 116 5.70 -0.96 26.47
C HIS A 116 4.81 -2.04 25.86
N ALA A 117 3.51 -1.74 25.72
CA ALA A 117 2.57 -2.66 25.06
C ALA A 117 2.93 -2.86 23.57
N ILE A 118 3.33 -1.79 22.86
CA ILE A 118 3.81 -1.89 21.48
C ILE A 118 5.07 -2.78 21.42
N ALA A 119 6.06 -2.53 22.27
CA ALA A 119 7.31 -3.30 22.27
C ALA A 119 7.04 -4.79 22.54
N ALA A 120 6.26 -5.11 23.57
CA ALA A 120 5.91 -6.48 23.90
C ALA A 120 5.15 -7.19 22.75
N ALA A 121 4.21 -6.49 22.10
CA ALA A 121 3.47 -7.05 20.97
C ALA A 121 4.39 -7.33 19.76
N PHE A 122 5.32 -6.42 19.44
CA PHE A 122 6.29 -6.67 18.36
C PHE A 122 7.29 -7.78 18.70
N ASP A 123 7.79 -7.86 19.94
CA ASP A 123 8.68 -8.96 20.36
C ASP A 123 7.98 -10.32 20.23
N GLN A 124 6.73 -10.42 20.68
CA GLN A 124 5.91 -11.62 20.51
C GLN A 124 5.69 -11.97 19.04
N ALA A 125 5.32 -10.98 18.22
CA ALA A 125 5.05 -11.18 16.80
C ALA A 125 6.31 -11.57 16.01
N ILE A 126 7.47 -10.96 16.31
CA ILE A 126 8.76 -11.29 15.71
C ILE A 126 9.16 -12.73 16.08
N ALA A 127 9.02 -13.13 17.34
CA ALA A 127 9.32 -14.49 17.78
C ALA A 127 8.42 -15.53 17.09
N ALA A 128 7.12 -15.27 17.00
CA ALA A 128 6.17 -16.16 16.33
C ALA A 128 6.46 -16.30 14.84
N LEU A 129 6.72 -15.19 14.13
CA LEU A 129 7.10 -15.22 12.72
C LEU A 129 8.42 -15.97 12.50
N SER A 130 9.42 -15.74 13.34
CA SER A 130 10.73 -16.43 13.27
C SER A 130 10.57 -17.94 13.47
N ALA A 131 9.77 -18.37 14.44
CA ALA A 131 9.48 -19.77 14.69
C ALA A 131 8.76 -20.42 13.50
N TRP A 132 7.78 -19.74 12.90
CA TRP A 132 7.09 -20.22 11.72
C TRP A 132 8.03 -20.37 10.52
N CYS A 133 8.91 -19.40 10.29
CA CYS A 133 9.92 -19.45 9.24
C CYS A 133 10.88 -20.63 9.45
N ALA A 134 11.40 -20.81 10.66
CA ALA A 134 12.32 -21.90 11.02
C ALA A 134 11.64 -23.27 10.83
N GLY A 135 10.40 -23.43 11.27
CA GLY A 135 9.63 -24.67 11.13
C GLY A 135 9.35 -25.09 9.68
N ARG A 136 9.43 -24.14 8.74
CA ARG A 136 9.26 -24.41 7.29
C ARG A 136 10.57 -24.37 6.50
N GLY A 137 11.67 -24.02 7.11
CA GLY A 137 12.94 -23.85 6.42
C GLY A 137 12.93 -22.67 5.42
N VAL A 138 12.12 -21.63 5.66
CA VAL A 138 12.01 -20.47 4.77
C VAL A 138 12.64 -19.23 5.37
N VAL A 139 13.26 -18.41 4.52
CA VAL A 139 13.78 -17.10 4.88
C VAL A 139 13.08 -16.07 4.00
N PRO A 140 12.34 -15.11 4.57
CA PRO A 140 11.69 -14.08 3.78
C PRO A 140 12.70 -13.29 2.95
N LEU A 141 12.31 -12.88 1.75
CA LEU A 141 13.14 -12.00 0.91
C LEU A 141 13.23 -10.59 1.48
N ARG A 142 12.14 -10.15 2.12
CA ARG A 142 12.01 -8.81 2.71
C ARG A 142 10.93 -8.78 3.78
N ILE A 143 11.06 -7.85 4.73
CA ILE A 143 10.05 -7.59 5.75
C ILE A 143 9.55 -6.17 5.59
N GLY A 144 8.21 -5.99 5.50
CA GLY A 144 7.55 -4.71 5.51
C GLY A 144 6.92 -4.42 6.88
N VAL A 145 6.93 -3.15 7.29
CA VAL A 145 6.22 -2.71 8.48
C VAL A 145 5.34 -1.51 8.14
N SER A 146 4.05 -1.62 8.41
CA SER A 146 3.05 -0.58 8.19
C SER A 146 2.68 0.06 9.53
N VAL A 147 2.96 1.36 9.68
CA VAL A 147 2.78 2.11 10.94
C VAL A 147 1.97 3.37 10.70
N PRO A 148 0.85 3.61 11.42
CA PRO A 148 0.11 4.86 11.31
C PRO A 148 0.95 6.02 11.84
N GLY A 149 0.87 7.18 11.17
CA GLY A 149 1.56 8.41 11.59
C GLY A 149 3.07 8.43 11.40
N LEU A 150 3.65 7.41 10.79
CA LEU A 150 5.09 7.42 10.47
C LEU A 150 5.39 8.53 9.46
N ARG A 151 6.37 9.38 9.77
CA ARG A 151 6.82 10.48 8.92
C ARG A 151 8.23 10.23 8.39
N ALA A 152 8.59 10.91 7.34
CA ALA A 152 9.98 10.97 6.85
C ALA A 152 10.64 12.25 7.38
N PRO A 153 11.85 12.20 7.95
CA PRO A 153 12.62 10.98 8.23
C PRO A 153 12.02 10.15 9.38
N PRO A 154 12.26 8.83 9.44
CA PRO A 154 11.72 7.95 10.49
C PRO A 154 12.14 8.31 11.93
N THR A 155 13.13 9.17 12.08
CA THR A 155 13.61 9.71 13.36
C THR A 155 12.68 10.78 13.96
N ALA A 156 11.73 11.32 13.17
CA ALA A 156 10.75 12.26 13.70
C ALA A 156 9.77 11.53 14.64
N PRO A 157 9.36 12.17 15.77
CA PRO A 157 8.38 11.59 16.68
C PRO A 157 7.08 11.23 15.95
N ASN A 158 6.59 10.00 16.19
CA ASN A 158 5.33 9.57 15.61
C ASN A 158 4.15 10.15 16.45
N PRO A 159 3.28 11.00 15.86
CA PRO A 159 2.20 11.64 16.59
C PRO A 159 1.05 10.69 16.94
N ILE A 160 0.96 9.53 16.28
CA ILE A 160 -0.16 8.58 16.43
C ILE A 160 0.23 7.40 17.30
N ALA A 161 1.37 6.75 17.05
CA ALA A 161 1.83 5.58 17.77
C ALA A 161 3.14 5.85 18.52
N ALA A 162 3.24 5.42 19.77
CA ALA A 162 4.46 5.56 20.56
C ALA A 162 5.52 4.51 20.16
N LEU A 163 5.77 4.37 18.87
CA LEU A 163 6.73 3.42 18.30
C LEU A 163 8.09 4.11 18.07
N ASP A 164 9.13 3.50 18.60
CA ASP A 164 10.49 3.82 18.26
C ASP A 164 10.94 2.99 17.04
N ALA A 165 11.10 3.67 15.91
CA ALA A 165 11.45 3.03 14.65
C ALA A 165 12.87 2.44 14.67
N ALA A 166 13.82 3.06 15.39
CA ALA A 166 15.20 2.57 15.50
C ALA A 166 15.25 1.29 16.34
N TRP A 167 14.54 1.28 17.47
CA TRP A 167 14.39 0.09 18.30
C TRP A 167 13.81 -1.08 17.50
N LEU A 168 12.68 -0.85 16.77
CA LEU A 168 12.06 -1.90 15.98
C LEU A 168 12.99 -2.43 14.88
N SER A 169 13.71 -1.53 14.19
CA SER A 169 14.70 -1.94 13.18
C SER A 169 15.81 -2.79 13.77
N GLY A 170 16.29 -2.48 14.98
CA GLY A 170 17.26 -3.29 15.71
C GLY A 170 16.72 -4.69 16.01
N ARG A 171 15.49 -4.79 16.53
CA ARG A 171 14.83 -6.09 16.84
C ARG A 171 14.63 -6.96 15.59
N LEU A 172 14.22 -6.35 14.47
CA LEU A 172 14.06 -7.06 13.20
C LEU A 172 15.43 -7.55 12.66
N HIS A 173 16.47 -6.73 12.79
CA HIS A 173 17.83 -7.13 12.39
C HIS A 173 18.38 -8.28 13.24
N GLU A 174 18.15 -8.28 14.55
CA GLU A 174 18.54 -9.38 15.45
C GLU A 174 17.84 -10.70 15.07
N ALA A 175 16.53 -10.67 14.82
CA ALA A 175 15.75 -11.86 14.47
C ALA A 175 15.97 -12.35 13.03
N PHE A 176 16.26 -11.44 12.11
CA PHE A 176 16.42 -11.69 10.68
C PHE A 176 17.65 -10.96 10.11
N PRO A 177 18.89 -11.37 10.47
CA PRO A 177 20.10 -10.60 10.17
C PRO A 177 20.37 -10.36 8.68
N THR A 178 19.94 -11.29 7.82
CA THR A 178 20.17 -11.23 6.36
C THR A 178 18.98 -10.67 5.58
N VAL A 179 17.86 -10.38 6.26
CA VAL A 179 16.61 -9.94 5.62
C VAL A 179 16.49 -8.43 5.73
N PRO A 180 16.46 -7.69 4.62
CA PRO A 180 16.17 -6.27 4.66
C PRO A 180 14.73 -6.02 5.12
N HIS A 181 14.56 -4.94 5.85
CA HIS A 181 13.23 -4.50 6.28
C HIS A 181 13.01 -3.02 5.97
N GLY A 182 11.75 -2.66 5.82
CA GLY A 182 11.35 -1.29 5.54
C GLY A 182 10.09 -0.89 6.31
N LEU A 183 10.12 0.31 6.90
CA LEU A 183 8.99 0.89 7.61
C LEU A 183 8.27 1.88 6.70
N ALA A 184 6.95 1.78 6.63
CA ALA A 184 6.10 2.67 5.86
C ALA A 184 5.02 3.33 6.71
N ASN A 185 4.63 4.53 6.31
CA ASN A 185 3.35 5.09 6.76
C ASN A 185 2.21 4.15 6.31
N ALA A 186 1.23 3.93 7.18
CA ALA A 186 0.13 3.01 6.92
C ALA A 186 -0.63 3.32 5.63
N VAL A 187 -0.77 4.60 5.23
CA VAL A 187 -1.42 4.95 3.97
C VAL A 187 -0.54 4.63 2.76
N ALA A 188 0.78 4.78 2.85
CA ALA A 188 1.70 4.38 1.78
C ALA A 188 1.72 2.86 1.58
N ALA A 189 1.71 2.09 2.67
CA ALA A 189 1.61 0.64 2.62
C ALA A 189 0.27 0.16 2.03
N ARG A 190 -0.85 0.85 2.34
CA ARG A 190 -2.16 0.59 1.71
C ARG A 190 -2.16 0.93 0.22
N ALA A 191 -1.51 2.03 -0.17
CA ALA A 191 -1.34 2.37 -1.58
C ALA A 191 -0.53 1.29 -2.32
N ALA A 192 0.53 0.75 -1.70
CA ALA A 192 1.27 -0.38 -2.24
C ALA A 192 0.37 -1.61 -2.44
N ALA A 193 -0.49 -1.93 -1.47
CA ALA A 193 -1.44 -3.04 -1.59
C ALA A 193 -2.44 -2.84 -2.76
N HIS A 194 -2.78 -1.60 -3.10
CA HIS A 194 -3.58 -1.29 -4.28
C HIS A 194 -2.83 -1.54 -5.60
N LEU A 195 -1.53 -1.30 -5.64
CA LEU A 195 -0.71 -1.58 -6.83
C LEU A 195 -0.51 -3.08 -7.06
N PHE A 196 -0.48 -3.86 -5.99
CA PHE A 196 -0.13 -5.28 -6.01
C PHE A 196 -1.32 -6.22 -5.75
N GLY A 197 -2.55 -5.70 -5.72
CA GLY A 197 -3.76 -6.49 -5.49
C GLY A 197 -4.51 -6.87 -6.78
N PRO A 198 -5.48 -7.79 -6.70
CA PRO A 198 -6.41 -8.05 -7.80
C PRO A 198 -7.11 -6.76 -8.24
N GLY A 199 -7.14 -6.49 -9.55
CA GLY A 199 -7.66 -5.23 -10.07
C GLY A 199 -6.77 -4.03 -9.85
N SER A 200 -5.46 -4.26 -9.74
CA SER A 200 -4.44 -3.22 -9.57
C SER A 200 -4.57 -2.09 -10.59
N ALA A 201 -4.03 -0.93 -10.23
CA ALA A 201 -4.03 0.24 -11.08
C ALA A 201 -3.21 0.00 -12.36
N PRO A 202 -3.52 0.71 -13.47
CA PRO A 202 -2.70 0.63 -14.67
C PRO A 202 -1.24 0.96 -14.36
N ILE A 203 -0.36 0.11 -14.84
CA ILE A 203 1.09 0.21 -14.62
C ILE A 203 1.63 1.49 -15.27
N GLY A 204 2.59 2.14 -14.62
CA GLY A 204 3.27 3.31 -15.17
C GLY A 204 2.49 4.62 -15.08
N THR A 205 1.33 4.64 -14.43
CA THR A 205 0.50 5.84 -14.27
C THR A 205 0.65 6.46 -12.87
N ARG A 206 0.41 7.77 -12.77
CA ARG A 206 0.40 8.52 -11.52
C ARG A 206 -0.98 8.46 -10.88
N HIS A 207 -1.04 8.19 -9.58
CA HIS A 207 -2.30 8.09 -8.86
C HIS A 207 -2.29 8.93 -7.58
N LEU A 208 -3.45 9.46 -7.24
CA LEU A 208 -3.74 9.91 -5.88
C LEU A 208 -4.52 8.78 -5.19
N PHE A 209 -3.92 8.17 -4.17
CA PHE A 209 -4.60 7.22 -3.29
C PHE A 209 -5.06 7.93 -2.03
N VAL A 210 -6.31 7.74 -1.63
CA VAL A 210 -6.88 8.29 -0.40
C VAL A 210 -7.57 7.18 0.39
N HIS A 211 -7.21 7.05 1.66
CA HIS A 211 -7.87 6.15 2.60
C HIS A 211 -8.68 6.92 3.63
N LEU A 212 -9.98 6.62 3.70
CA LEU A 212 -10.93 7.21 4.63
C LEU A 212 -11.33 6.17 5.69
N GLY A 213 -10.67 6.24 6.84
CA GLY A 213 -10.87 5.34 7.97
C GLY A 213 -10.99 6.12 9.29
N ARG A 214 -10.34 5.64 10.37
CA ARG A 214 -10.22 6.36 11.65
C ARG A 214 -9.68 7.76 11.46
N GLY A 215 -8.61 7.90 10.68
CA GLY A 215 -8.12 9.15 10.11
C GLY A 215 -8.28 9.13 8.60
N ILE A 216 -7.89 10.23 7.96
CA ILE A 216 -7.83 10.36 6.51
C ILE A 216 -6.39 10.55 6.11
N GLY A 217 -5.87 9.60 5.35
CA GLY A 217 -4.52 9.66 4.80
C GLY A 217 -4.53 9.65 3.28
N GLY A 218 -3.55 10.29 2.67
CA GLY A 218 -3.31 10.26 1.24
C GLY A 218 -1.93 9.69 0.89
N ALA A 219 -1.79 9.16 -0.29
CA ALA A 219 -0.50 8.81 -0.87
C ALA A 219 -0.44 9.24 -2.34
N TRP A 220 0.67 9.86 -2.67
CA TRP A 220 1.07 10.12 -4.04
C TRP A 220 1.81 8.92 -4.57
N VAL A 221 1.35 8.36 -5.68
CA VAL A 221 1.93 7.16 -6.29
C VAL A 221 2.43 7.49 -7.67
N GLU A 222 3.69 7.17 -7.93
CA GLU A 222 4.36 7.28 -9.22
C GLU A 222 4.80 5.89 -9.72
N PRO A 223 5.24 5.76 -10.98
CA PRO A 223 5.82 4.51 -11.46
C PRO A 223 6.94 3.99 -10.56
N VAL A 224 7.06 2.69 -10.45
CA VAL A 224 8.05 2.02 -9.57
C VAL A 224 9.50 2.41 -9.89
N THR A 225 9.75 2.85 -11.11
CA THR A 225 11.05 3.34 -11.57
C THR A 225 11.39 4.75 -11.06
N ALA A 226 10.45 5.47 -10.45
CA ALA A 226 10.70 6.77 -9.86
C ALA A 226 11.60 6.65 -8.60
N ALA A 227 12.25 7.75 -8.24
CA ALA A 227 13.13 7.79 -7.07
C ALA A 227 12.39 7.54 -5.75
N ALA A 228 11.14 7.97 -5.66
CA ALA A 228 10.26 7.75 -4.50
C ALA A 228 8.84 7.47 -4.99
N PRO A 229 8.56 6.23 -5.40
CA PRO A 229 7.33 5.91 -6.13
C PRO A 229 6.05 6.00 -5.28
N ILE A 230 6.13 5.88 -3.96
CA ILE A 230 4.99 6.09 -3.06
C ILE A 230 5.39 7.05 -1.95
N ARG A 231 4.64 8.14 -1.81
CA ARG A 231 4.84 9.15 -0.75
C ARG A 231 3.54 9.38 -0.02
N ALA A 232 3.56 9.21 1.30
CA ALA A 232 2.43 9.62 2.14
C ALA A 232 2.31 11.15 2.13
N ILE A 233 1.08 11.64 2.09
CA ILE A 233 0.72 13.06 2.18
C ILE A 233 -0.35 13.26 3.25
N GLU A 234 -0.36 14.42 3.89
CA GLU A 234 -1.28 14.77 4.96
C GLU A 234 -2.64 15.27 4.42
N PHE A 235 -3.22 14.46 3.52
CA PHE A 235 -4.44 14.77 2.78
C PHE A 235 -5.63 15.12 3.70
N GLY A 236 -5.78 14.40 4.82
CA GLY A 236 -6.85 14.61 5.79
C GLY A 236 -6.76 15.93 6.53
N HIS A 237 -5.58 16.57 6.51
CA HIS A 237 -5.36 17.85 7.18
C HIS A 237 -5.44 19.08 6.25
N LEU A 238 -5.84 18.88 4.99
CA LEU A 238 -6.26 19.98 4.14
C LEU A 238 -7.44 20.72 4.79
N ILE A 239 -7.32 22.04 4.94
CA ILE A 239 -8.39 22.89 5.48
C ILE A 239 -9.42 23.08 4.37
N VAL A 240 -10.58 22.42 4.50
CA VAL A 240 -11.70 22.52 3.55
C VAL A 240 -12.76 23.54 4.00
N GLN A 241 -12.69 23.97 5.25
CA GLN A 241 -13.56 25.02 5.81
C GLN A 241 -12.81 25.79 6.92
N PRO A 242 -12.22 26.96 6.65
CA PRO A 242 -11.61 27.78 7.66
C PRO A 242 -12.57 28.07 8.83
N GLY A 243 -12.07 27.96 10.08
CA GLY A 243 -12.91 28.14 11.28
C GLY A 243 -13.87 27.00 11.60
N GLY A 244 -13.89 25.94 10.80
CA GLY A 244 -14.74 24.76 10.99
C GLY A 244 -14.45 23.96 12.27
N PRO A 245 -14.94 22.71 12.40
CA PRO A 245 -14.74 21.86 13.57
C PRO A 245 -13.28 21.67 13.93
N ALA A 246 -12.99 21.47 15.23
CA ALA A 246 -11.66 21.16 15.71
C ALA A 246 -11.19 19.81 15.18
N CYS A 247 -9.94 19.75 14.72
CA CYS A 247 -9.25 18.53 14.31
C CYS A 247 -8.29 18.06 15.40
N ARG A 248 -8.06 16.75 15.49
CA ARG A 248 -7.07 16.17 16.42
C ARG A 248 -5.64 16.65 16.21
N CYS A 249 -5.32 17.21 15.03
CA CYS A 249 -4.00 17.80 14.74
C CYS A 249 -3.77 19.17 15.36
N GLY A 250 -4.76 19.76 16.06
CA GLY A 250 -4.70 21.07 16.68
C GLY A 250 -5.28 22.21 15.82
N HIS A 251 -5.53 21.99 14.53
CA HIS A 251 -6.16 22.96 13.63
C HIS A 251 -7.68 22.84 13.60
N ARG A 252 -8.34 23.74 12.88
CA ARG A 252 -9.79 23.75 12.67
C ARG A 252 -10.11 23.67 11.18
N GLY A 253 -11.18 22.91 10.83
CA GLY A 253 -11.69 22.84 9.47
C GLY A 253 -10.96 21.88 8.54
N CYS A 254 -10.09 21.01 9.08
CA CYS A 254 -9.47 19.93 8.31
C CYS A 254 -10.51 18.95 7.76
N LEU A 255 -10.29 18.37 6.60
CA LEU A 255 -11.16 17.35 6.01
C LEU A 255 -11.45 16.19 6.99
N GLU A 256 -10.47 15.74 7.76
CA GLU A 256 -10.62 14.67 8.73
C GLU A 256 -11.69 14.95 9.80
N ALA A 257 -11.86 16.21 10.19
CA ALA A 257 -12.90 16.59 11.16
C ALA A 257 -14.32 16.43 10.62
N PHE A 258 -14.50 16.41 9.30
CA PHE A 258 -15.79 16.25 8.62
C PHE A 258 -16.05 14.83 8.12
N ALA A 259 -15.01 14.12 7.72
CA ALA A 259 -15.16 12.90 6.90
C ALA A 259 -14.38 11.68 7.42
N SER A 260 -13.78 11.72 8.61
CA SER A 260 -13.25 10.51 9.28
C SER A 260 -14.39 9.57 9.69
N ALA A 261 -14.09 8.29 9.93
CA ALA A 261 -15.06 7.31 10.42
C ALA A 261 -15.82 7.82 11.67
N GLY A 262 -15.11 8.47 12.61
CA GLY A 262 -15.74 9.08 13.78
C GLY A 262 -16.63 10.27 13.45
N ALA A 263 -16.30 11.08 12.42
CA ALA A 263 -17.15 12.16 11.98
C ALA A 263 -18.44 11.64 11.33
N ILE A 264 -18.34 10.64 10.49
CA ILE A 264 -19.49 9.97 9.86
C ILE A 264 -20.32 9.23 10.91
N GLY A 265 -19.68 8.51 11.84
CA GLY A 265 -20.36 7.85 12.95
C GLY A 265 -21.27 8.80 13.75
N ARG A 266 -20.82 10.04 14.00
CA ARG A 266 -21.65 11.07 14.67
C ARG A 266 -22.92 11.43 13.88
N ILE A 267 -22.89 11.43 12.55
CA ILE A 267 -24.08 11.68 11.70
C ILE A 267 -25.12 10.58 11.93
N PHE A 268 -24.70 9.35 12.09
CA PHE A 268 -25.55 8.17 12.19
C PHE A 268 -25.83 7.73 13.63
N GLY A 269 -25.13 8.29 14.62
CA GLY A 269 -25.19 7.86 16.01
C GLY A 269 -24.48 6.53 16.26
N ILE A 270 -23.44 6.23 15.47
CA ILE A 270 -22.62 5.02 15.54
C ILE A 270 -21.27 5.41 16.18
N ALA A 271 -20.81 4.62 17.15
CA ALA A 271 -19.52 4.86 17.79
C ALA A 271 -18.35 4.66 16.79
N GLU A 272 -17.27 5.46 16.93
CA GLU A 272 -16.10 5.34 16.05
C GLU A 272 -15.54 3.91 16.00
N ALA A 273 -15.46 3.24 17.15
CA ALA A 273 -14.96 1.87 17.22
C ALA A 273 -15.86 0.88 16.46
N GLU A 274 -17.17 1.08 16.52
CA GLU A 274 -18.15 0.28 15.79
C GLU A 274 -18.09 0.54 14.28
N MET A 275 -17.96 1.80 13.86
CA MET A 275 -17.74 2.17 12.46
C MET A 275 -16.49 1.48 11.87
N ILE A 276 -15.40 1.45 12.65
CA ILE A 276 -14.14 0.83 12.24
C ILE A 276 -14.26 -0.70 12.21
N ALA A 277 -14.95 -1.28 13.17
CA ALA A 277 -15.14 -2.73 13.25
C ALA A 277 -16.06 -3.25 12.13
N ALA A 278 -17.11 -2.50 11.80
CA ALA A 278 -18.05 -2.83 10.73
C ALA A 278 -17.42 -2.69 9.33
N ASP A 279 -16.41 -1.83 9.18
CA ASP A 279 -15.69 -1.60 7.92
C ASP A 279 -16.67 -1.39 6.72
N SER A 280 -16.69 -2.34 5.76
CA SER A 280 -17.59 -2.29 4.60
C SER A 280 -19.07 -2.54 4.92
N GLU A 281 -19.38 -3.05 6.10
CA GLU A 281 -20.75 -3.37 6.53
C GLU A 281 -21.44 -2.22 7.30
N TRP A 282 -20.73 -1.12 7.57
CA TRP A 282 -21.26 0.00 8.35
C TRP A 282 -22.61 0.56 7.84
N PRO A 283 -22.93 0.58 6.52
CA PRO A 283 -24.23 1.08 6.08
C PRO A 283 -25.41 0.27 6.62
N ARG A 284 -25.21 -1.01 6.97
CA ARG A 284 -26.24 -1.85 7.59
C ARG A 284 -26.58 -1.42 9.02
N LEU A 285 -25.65 -0.73 9.70
CA LEU A 285 -25.86 -0.18 11.04
C LEU A 285 -26.56 1.18 10.97
N ALA A 286 -26.58 1.81 9.80
CA ALA A 286 -27.00 3.18 9.61
C ALA A 286 -28.49 3.25 9.21
N ARG A 287 -29.32 3.88 10.04
CA ARG A 287 -30.67 4.28 9.60
C ARG A 287 -30.58 5.53 8.72
N MET A 288 -30.74 5.36 7.41
CA MET A 288 -30.68 6.45 6.44
C MET A 288 -32.02 7.24 6.46
N THR A 289 -31.97 8.48 6.96
CA THR A 289 -33.06 9.47 6.86
C THR A 289 -32.68 10.56 5.86
N ALA A 290 -33.63 11.33 5.35
CA ALA A 290 -33.35 12.45 4.42
C ALA A 290 -32.31 13.44 5.01
N ARG A 291 -32.45 13.81 6.30
CA ARG A 291 -31.48 14.67 7.00
C ARG A 291 -30.08 14.06 7.06
N ARG A 292 -29.96 12.77 7.42
CA ARG A 292 -28.66 12.07 7.50
C ARG A 292 -28.02 11.93 6.12
N ARG A 293 -28.83 11.66 5.09
CA ARG A 293 -28.33 11.61 3.70
C ARG A 293 -27.78 12.97 3.26
N ALA A 294 -28.44 14.09 3.58
CA ALA A 294 -27.93 15.42 3.29
C ALA A 294 -26.60 15.72 3.98
N LEU A 295 -26.46 15.38 5.26
CA LEU A 295 -25.21 15.53 5.99
C LEU A 295 -24.07 14.65 5.44
N LEU A 296 -24.42 13.41 5.04
CA LEU A 296 -23.47 12.50 4.38
C LEU A 296 -23.01 13.07 3.04
N ALA A 297 -23.95 13.54 2.21
CA ALA A 297 -23.66 14.16 0.91
C ALA A 297 -22.73 15.38 1.07
N GLU A 298 -22.95 16.20 2.11
CA GLU A 298 -22.06 17.34 2.42
C GLU A 298 -20.63 16.87 2.80
N ALA A 299 -20.49 15.83 3.60
CA ALA A 299 -19.19 15.26 3.93
C ALA A 299 -18.48 14.68 2.68
N LEU A 300 -19.22 13.96 1.83
CA LEU A 300 -18.71 13.40 0.58
C LEU A 300 -18.30 14.50 -0.43
N HIS A 301 -19.10 15.56 -0.53
CA HIS A 301 -18.75 16.73 -1.34
C HIS A 301 -17.44 17.37 -0.90
N ARG A 302 -17.22 17.53 0.42
CA ARG A 302 -15.94 18.02 0.95
C ARG A 302 -14.76 17.13 0.62
N ILE A 303 -14.94 15.82 0.57
CA ILE A 303 -13.89 14.90 0.07
C ILE A 303 -13.58 15.25 -1.39
N GLY A 304 -14.60 15.45 -2.21
CA GLY A 304 -14.45 15.86 -3.60
C GLY A 304 -13.71 17.19 -3.76
N LEU A 305 -14.08 18.21 -2.98
CA LEU A 305 -13.39 19.52 -2.96
C LEU A 305 -11.89 19.35 -2.66
N ALA A 306 -11.54 18.55 -1.65
CA ALA A 306 -10.15 18.30 -1.31
C ALA A 306 -9.38 17.60 -2.44
N ILE A 307 -10.01 16.62 -3.10
CA ILE A 307 -9.43 15.93 -4.25
C ILE A 307 -9.20 16.92 -5.40
N GLY A 308 -10.20 17.69 -5.81
CA GLY A 308 -10.08 18.64 -6.91
C GLY A 308 -9.01 19.71 -6.64
N ASN A 309 -8.89 20.19 -5.40
CA ASN A 309 -7.81 21.10 -5.00
C ASN A 309 -6.42 20.47 -5.20
N VAL A 310 -6.25 19.19 -4.86
CA VAL A 310 -4.98 18.48 -5.09
C VAL A 310 -4.73 18.28 -6.58
N LEU A 311 -5.75 17.97 -7.37
CA LEU A 311 -5.64 17.80 -8.82
C LEU A 311 -5.21 19.09 -9.55
N ASN A 312 -5.50 20.26 -8.99
CA ASN A 312 -5.01 21.54 -9.51
C ASN A 312 -3.49 21.72 -9.32
N ILE A 313 -2.89 21.00 -8.38
CA ILE A 313 -1.46 21.12 -8.04
C ILE A 313 -0.67 19.98 -8.67
N VAL A 314 -1.22 18.78 -8.71
CA VAL A 314 -0.50 17.56 -9.05
C VAL A 314 -1.29 16.76 -10.10
N PRO A 315 -0.74 16.57 -11.32
CA PRO A 315 -1.40 15.81 -12.36
C PRO A 315 -1.39 14.31 -12.03
N VAL A 316 -2.58 13.69 -12.03
CA VAL A 316 -2.76 12.24 -11.88
C VAL A 316 -3.64 11.67 -12.98
N SER A 317 -3.47 10.38 -13.24
CA SER A 317 -4.27 9.62 -14.20
C SER A 317 -5.45 8.89 -13.54
N LEU A 318 -5.45 8.77 -12.20
CA LEU A 318 -6.44 8.05 -11.43
C LEU A 318 -6.50 8.58 -10.00
N VAL A 319 -7.69 8.71 -9.45
CA VAL A 319 -7.91 8.84 -8.00
C VAL A 319 -8.48 7.52 -7.48
N ALA A 320 -7.81 6.92 -6.50
CA ALA A 320 -8.24 5.69 -5.86
C ALA A 320 -8.69 5.98 -4.42
N LEU A 321 -9.92 5.68 -4.09
CA LEU A 321 -10.50 5.83 -2.76
C LEU A 321 -10.69 4.47 -2.09
N SER A 322 -10.32 4.36 -0.83
CA SER A 322 -10.57 3.19 0.00
C SER A 322 -11.14 3.57 1.37
N GLY A 323 -11.65 2.61 2.09
CA GLY A 323 -12.25 2.82 3.40
C GLY A 323 -13.77 2.95 3.32
N TRP A 324 -14.37 3.61 4.32
CA TRP A 324 -15.82 3.64 4.51
C TRP A 324 -16.67 4.08 3.31
N PRO A 325 -16.22 4.97 2.37
CA PRO A 325 -17.05 5.35 1.23
C PRO A 325 -17.24 4.22 0.21
N SER A 326 -16.34 3.22 0.20
CA SER A 326 -16.43 2.09 -0.74
C SER A 326 -17.66 1.22 -0.51
N ALA A 327 -18.24 1.27 0.70
CA ALA A 327 -19.44 0.55 1.08
C ALA A 327 -20.77 1.23 0.64
N LEU A 328 -20.72 2.50 0.22
CA LEU A 328 -21.89 3.25 -0.17
C LEU A 328 -22.37 2.86 -1.58
N ALA A 329 -23.65 3.07 -1.85
CA ALA A 329 -24.22 2.98 -3.18
C ALA A 329 -23.64 4.07 -4.12
N ALA A 330 -23.71 3.83 -5.43
CA ALA A 330 -23.12 4.73 -6.43
C ALA A 330 -23.75 6.13 -6.40
N GLU A 331 -25.06 6.21 -6.19
CA GLU A 331 -25.80 7.46 -6.10
C GLU A 331 -25.38 8.31 -4.90
N ASP A 332 -25.12 7.71 -3.74
CA ASP A 332 -24.62 8.44 -2.56
C ASP A 332 -23.18 8.93 -2.80
N ARG A 333 -22.35 8.15 -3.51
CA ARG A 333 -20.96 8.51 -3.84
C ARG A 333 -20.83 9.63 -4.88
N ALA A 334 -21.90 9.91 -5.65
CA ALA A 334 -21.89 10.94 -6.70
C ALA A 334 -21.52 12.34 -6.18
N ALA A 335 -21.82 12.64 -4.91
CA ALA A 335 -21.46 13.90 -4.28
C ALA A 335 -19.93 14.16 -4.25
N ILE A 336 -19.10 13.11 -4.26
CA ILE A 336 -17.64 13.26 -4.36
C ILE A 336 -17.27 13.82 -5.74
N GLY A 337 -17.85 13.26 -6.81
CA GLY A 337 -17.64 13.77 -8.18
C GLY A 337 -18.06 15.21 -8.34
N GLN A 338 -19.19 15.60 -7.71
CA GLN A 338 -19.64 16.99 -7.72
C GLN A 338 -18.63 17.91 -7.02
N GLY A 339 -18.15 17.56 -5.83
CA GLY A 339 -17.14 18.35 -5.13
C GLY A 339 -15.82 18.47 -5.91
N MET A 340 -15.42 17.41 -6.63
CA MET A 340 -14.25 17.47 -7.53
C MET A 340 -14.50 18.49 -8.65
N ALA A 341 -15.67 18.46 -9.28
CA ALA A 341 -16.05 19.38 -10.35
C ALA A 341 -16.11 20.84 -9.88
N ASP A 342 -16.56 21.06 -8.64
CA ASP A 342 -16.68 22.40 -8.05
C ASP A 342 -15.33 23.05 -7.68
N SER A 343 -14.25 22.26 -7.60
CA SER A 343 -12.93 22.73 -7.15
C SER A 343 -11.82 22.59 -8.18
N ILE A 344 -11.95 21.72 -9.19
CA ILE A 344 -10.95 21.60 -10.25
C ILE A 344 -11.00 22.79 -11.20
N PHE A 345 -9.83 23.27 -11.63
CA PHE A 345 -9.77 24.31 -12.66
C PHE A 345 -10.47 23.86 -13.95
N GLY A 346 -11.38 24.68 -14.48
CA GLY A 346 -12.19 24.36 -15.63
C GLY A 346 -13.47 23.55 -15.32
N GLY A 347 -13.73 23.23 -14.05
CA GLY A 347 -14.97 22.61 -13.57
C GLY A 347 -15.25 21.22 -14.16
N ALA A 348 -16.52 20.84 -14.21
CA ALA A 348 -16.95 19.51 -14.68
C ALA A 348 -16.47 19.16 -16.11
N THR A 349 -16.29 20.14 -16.98
CA THR A 349 -15.82 19.94 -18.36
C THR A 349 -14.36 19.57 -18.44
N ALA A 350 -13.54 19.98 -17.47
CA ALA A 350 -12.13 19.67 -17.38
C ALA A 350 -11.86 18.36 -16.61
N LEU A 351 -12.82 17.87 -15.83
CA LEU A 351 -12.69 16.66 -15.04
C LEU A 351 -12.61 15.41 -15.94
N ARG A 352 -11.41 14.89 -16.13
CA ARG A 352 -11.13 13.69 -16.93
C ARG A 352 -10.52 12.55 -16.11
N VAL A 353 -10.23 12.80 -14.84
CA VAL A 353 -9.57 11.83 -13.96
C VAL A 353 -10.61 10.87 -13.39
N PRO A 354 -10.51 9.56 -13.68
CA PRO A 354 -11.43 8.57 -13.15
C PRO A 354 -11.27 8.44 -11.63
N LEU A 355 -12.40 8.22 -10.96
CA LEU A 355 -12.48 7.93 -9.54
C LEU A 355 -12.80 6.44 -9.36
N ARG A 356 -11.90 5.70 -8.72
CA ARG A 356 -12.07 4.26 -8.42
C ARG A 356 -12.26 4.05 -6.93
N PHE A 357 -13.29 3.31 -6.57
CA PHE A 357 -13.52 2.86 -5.20
C PHE A 357 -12.93 1.46 -5.03
N LEU A 358 -12.07 1.32 -4.05
CA LEU A 358 -11.38 0.07 -3.75
C LEU A 358 -12.07 -0.66 -2.60
N PRO A 359 -12.07 -1.99 -2.60
CA PRO A 359 -12.51 -2.75 -1.44
C PRO A 359 -11.78 -2.26 -0.19
N SER A 360 -12.51 -2.13 0.91
CA SER A 360 -11.88 -1.81 2.18
C SER A 360 -11.05 -3.01 2.64
N THR A 361 -9.80 -2.76 3.01
CA THR A 361 -8.99 -3.76 3.71
C THR A 361 -9.07 -3.46 5.18
N SER A 362 -9.61 -4.39 5.97
CA SER A 362 -9.70 -4.21 7.43
C SER A 362 -8.32 -3.86 7.99
N GLY A 363 -8.27 -2.93 8.96
CA GLY A 363 -7.01 -2.52 9.59
C GLY A 363 -6.34 -3.62 10.44
N SER A 364 -6.91 -4.81 10.44
CA SER A 364 -6.39 -6.02 11.08
C SER A 364 -5.79 -7.01 10.09
N ASP A 365 -5.40 -6.55 8.92
CA ASP A 365 -4.87 -7.36 7.82
C ASP A 365 -3.37 -7.03 7.62
N PRO A 366 -2.46 -8.02 7.52
CA PRO A 366 -1.05 -7.77 7.23
C PRO A 366 -0.77 -7.39 5.78
N ARG A 367 -1.76 -7.51 4.87
CA ARG A 367 -1.57 -7.23 3.43
C ARG A 367 -0.90 -5.88 3.13
N PRO A 368 -1.20 -4.76 3.80
CA PRO A 368 -0.47 -3.52 3.56
C PRO A 368 1.03 -3.63 3.78
N ALA A 369 1.45 -4.30 4.85
CA ALA A 369 2.87 -4.50 5.15
C ALA A 369 3.53 -5.52 4.21
N LEU A 370 2.82 -6.61 3.84
CA LEU A 370 3.28 -7.57 2.84
C LEU A 370 3.47 -6.92 1.48
N ALA A 371 2.50 -6.11 1.05
CA ALA A 371 2.59 -5.34 -0.19
C ALA A 371 3.72 -4.30 -0.16
N TRP A 372 3.99 -3.70 0.99
CA TRP A 372 5.14 -2.81 1.15
C TRP A 372 6.46 -3.55 0.99
N ALA A 373 6.60 -4.74 1.59
CA ALA A 373 7.79 -5.58 1.40
C ALA A 373 8.01 -5.91 -0.08
N MET A 374 6.94 -6.28 -0.78
CA MET A 374 6.97 -6.56 -2.21
C MET A 374 7.31 -5.31 -3.03
N HIS A 375 6.66 -4.17 -2.74
CA HIS A 375 6.94 -2.90 -3.41
C HIS A 375 8.43 -2.50 -3.30
N GLU A 376 9.02 -2.64 -2.11
CA GLU A 376 10.43 -2.34 -1.94
C GLU A 376 11.35 -3.34 -2.66
N LEU A 377 11.00 -4.64 -2.69
CA LEU A 377 11.73 -5.65 -3.45
C LEU A 377 11.75 -5.30 -4.95
N VAL A 378 10.59 -4.97 -5.51
CA VAL A 378 10.42 -4.55 -6.90
C VAL A 378 11.17 -3.25 -7.18
N ARG A 379 10.97 -2.22 -6.36
CA ARG A 379 11.64 -0.91 -6.48
C ARG A 379 13.17 -1.04 -6.46
N ASP A 380 13.70 -1.94 -5.65
CA ASP A 380 15.13 -2.17 -5.54
C ASP A 380 15.68 -3.05 -6.69
N GLY A 381 14.80 -3.54 -7.56
CA GLY A 381 15.16 -4.36 -8.71
C GLY A 381 15.57 -5.78 -8.33
N GLY A 382 15.02 -6.32 -7.24
CA GLY A 382 15.35 -7.66 -6.72
C GLY A 382 16.24 -7.63 -5.49
N LEU A 383 17.05 -8.68 -5.29
CA LEU A 383 17.92 -8.84 -4.12
C LEU A 383 19.22 -8.02 -4.25
N ALA A 384 19.73 -7.55 -3.13
CA ALA A 384 21.07 -6.99 -3.09
C ALA A 384 22.13 -8.12 -3.28
N PRO A 385 23.30 -7.85 -3.90
CA PRO A 385 24.31 -8.88 -4.17
C PRO A 385 24.76 -9.65 -2.91
N ARG A 386 24.80 -8.99 -1.74
CA ARG A 386 25.13 -9.64 -0.46
C ARG A 386 24.05 -10.65 -0.03
N GLN A 387 22.78 -10.39 -0.30
CA GLN A 387 21.68 -11.28 0.01
C GLN A 387 21.66 -12.51 -0.89
N THR A 388 21.89 -12.33 -2.19
CA THR A 388 22.02 -13.44 -3.14
C THR A 388 23.12 -14.39 -2.69
N ARG A 389 24.29 -13.87 -2.34
CA ARG A 389 25.42 -14.67 -1.85
C ARG A 389 25.12 -15.40 -0.53
N ALA A 390 24.49 -14.71 0.43
CA ALA A 390 24.11 -15.32 1.71
C ALA A 390 23.10 -16.47 1.54
N ARG A 391 22.14 -16.32 0.62
CA ARG A 391 21.16 -17.38 0.31
C ARG A 391 21.78 -18.56 -0.41
N GLN A 392 22.70 -18.35 -1.34
CA GLN A 392 23.43 -19.40 -2.03
C GLN A 392 24.28 -20.22 -1.05
N LEU A 393 24.93 -19.57 -0.08
CA LEU A 393 25.70 -20.24 0.98
C LEU A 393 24.84 -21.04 1.97
N ALA A 394 23.58 -20.64 2.17
CA ALA A 394 22.63 -21.34 3.05
C ALA A 394 21.91 -22.53 2.36
N ALA A 395 21.96 -22.59 1.04
CA ALA A 395 21.31 -23.64 0.23
C ALA A 395 22.27 -24.76 -0.21
N GLY A 396 23.59 -24.61 -0.05
CA GLY A 396 24.65 -25.59 -0.28
C GLY A 396 25.18 -26.17 1.01
#